data_01c589ffed33dfb32f04358d15dee662
#
_entry.id   01c589ffed33dfb32f04358d15dee662
#
_cell.length_a   1.000
_cell.length_b   1.000
_cell.length_c   1.000
_cell.angle_alpha   90.00
_cell.angle_beta   90.00
_cell.angle_gamma   90.00
#
_symmetry.space_group_name_H-M   'P 1'
#
loop_
_entity.id
_entity.type
_entity.pdbx_description
1 polymer ?
#
loop_
_entity_poly.entity_id
_entity_poly.type
_entity_poly.pdbx_seq_one_letter_code
_entity_poly.pdbx_strand_id
1 'polypeptide(L)'
;MKKTMRIGAIMKILTDAPNKNFSLKYFCDLFDAAKSSISEDLKNVSEICKAMELGSIETTPGAGGGVKFVPYISDEKVRELQEELCDRLRDKSRILGGGFLYTSDIMFDAYTVSRVAAVFARKFQNAGADFIATIETKGIPVATMTAYLLNLPLVVIRREAKVSEGSTVSI
;
A
#
# COMPACT_ATOMS: atom_id res chain seq x y z
N MET A 1 29.38 -1.08 -4.10
CA MET A 1 28.69 -1.69 -2.94
C MET A 1 28.65 -3.20 -3.06
N LYS A 2 28.70 -3.96 -1.93
CA LYS A 2 28.60 -5.45 -1.95
C LYS A 2 27.22 -5.88 -2.46
N LYS A 3 27.13 -7.00 -3.21
CA LYS A 3 25.90 -7.54 -3.80
C LYS A 3 24.75 -7.70 -2.76
N THR A 4 25.03 -8.29 -1.60
CA THR A 4 24.03 -8.51 -0.54
C THR A 4 23.45 -7.21 0.02
N MET A 5 24.27 -6.18 0.19
CA MET A 5 23.81 -4.86 0.62
C MET A 5 22.95 -4.19 -0.45
N ARG A 6 23.31 -4.36 -1.72
CA ARG A 6 22.59 -3.81 -2.85
C ARG A 6 21.21 -4.45 -2.99
N ILE A 7 21.11 -5.78 -2.86
CA ILE A 7 19.83 -6.51 -2.83
C ILE A 7 18.93 -5.99 -1.71
N GLY A 8 19.45 -5.84 -0.47
CA GLY A 8 18.70 -5.31 0.64
C GLY A 8 18.22 -3.87 0.42
N ALA A 9 19.07 -3.01 -0.16
CA ALA A 9 18.72 -1.63 -0.47
C ALA A 9 17.67 -1.54 -1.58
N ILE A 10 17.79 -2.34 -2.65
CA ILE A 10 16.78 -2.43 -3.72
C ILE A 10 15.44 -2.87 -3.14
N MET A 11 15.42 -3.93 -2.34
CA MET A 11 14.20 -4.42 -1.69
C MET A 11 13.54 -3.32 -0.85
N LYS A 12 14.32 -2.64 -0.01
CA LYS A 12 13.81 -1.54 0.83
C LYS A 12 13.22 -0.41 0.00
N ILE A 13 13.91 0.06 -1.04
CA ILE A 13 13.42 1.13 -1.92
C ILE A 13 12.10 0.74 -2.59
N LEU A 14 12.00 -0.48 -3.09
CA LEU A 14 10.81 -0.96 -3.80
C LEU A 14 9.62 -1.16 -2.84
N THR A 15 9.85 -1.71 -1.65
CA THR A 15 8.79 -1.94 -0.67
C THR A 15 8.31 -0.66 0.02
N ASP A 16 9.15 0.36 0.13
CA ASP A 16 8.77 1.67 0.67
C ASP A 16 7.95 2.52 -0.31
N ALA A 17 7.93 2.15 -1.58
CA ALA A 17 7.16 2.86 -2.60
C ALA A 17 6.42 1.83 -3.49
N PRO A 18 5.42 1.12 -2.93
CA PRO A 18 4.67 0.11 -3.66
C PRO A 18 3.98 0.72 -4.88
N ASN A 19 3.91 -0.05 -5.96
CA ASN A 19 3.36 0.35 -7.26
C ASN A 19 4.03 1.56 -7.95
N LYS A 20 5.06 2.15 -7.34
CA LYS A 20 5.88 3.18 -8.00
C LYS A 20 6.86 2.51 -8.97
N ASN A 21 6.88 3.02 -10.21
CA ASN A 21 7.79 2.52 -11.22
C ASN A 21 9.16 3.18 -11.11
N PHE A 22 10.22 2.38 -11.00
CA PHE A 22 11.61 2.82 -10.98
C PHE A 22 12.31 2.34 -12.24
N SER A 23 12.99 3.22 -12.97
CA SER A 23 13.79 2.80 -14.13
C SER A 23 14.99 1.97 -13.68
N LEU A 24 15.45 1.03 -14.52
CA LEU A 24 16.70 0.32 -14.25
C LEU A 24 17.90 1.27 -14.15
N LYS A 25 17.87 2.37 -14.91
CA LYS A 25 18.89 3.41 -14.85
C LYS A 25 19.00 4.03 -13.45
N TYR A 26 17.87 4.28 -12.78
CA TYR A 26 17.87 4.80 -11.41
C TYR A 26 18.73 3.94 -10.47
N PHE A 27 18.59 2.62 -10.53
CA PHE A 27 19.40 1.72 -9.69
C PHE A 27 20.85 1.62 -10.15
N CYS A 28 21.12 1.66 -11.48
CA CYS A 28 22.48 1.68 -12.01
C CYS A 28 23.24 2.91 -11.50
N ASP A 29 22.62 4.08 -11.59
CA ASP A 29 23.21 5.35 -11.16
C ASP A 29 23.38 5.40 -9.62
N LEU A 30 22.38 4.93 -8.88
CA LEU A 30 22.38 4.94 -7.40
C LEU A 30 23.50 4.05 -6.81
N PHE A 31 23.75 2.91 -7.44
CA PHE A 31 24.69 1.91 -6.91
C PHE A 31 26.03 1.85 -7.66
N ASP A 32 26.20 2.68 -8.66
CA ASP A 32 27.35 2.61 -9.59
C ASP A 32 27.60 1.17 -10.06
N ALA A 33 26.56 0.58 -10.66
CA ALA A 33 26.55 -0.82 -11.04
C ALA A 33 26.03 -1.04 -12.47
N ALA A 34 26.58 -2.04 -13.15
CA ALA A 34 26.18 -2.41 -14.49
C ALA A 34 24.71 -2.90 -14.50
N LYS A 35 24.01 -2.65 -15.62
CA LYS A 35 22.62 -3.07 -15.84
C LYS A 35 22.40 -4.57 -15.63
N SER A 36 23.35 -5.41 -16.05
CA SER A 36 23.31 -6.85 -15.82
C SER A 36 23.31 -7.22 -14.34
N SER A 37 24.16 -6.55 -13.53
CA SER A 37 24.23 -6.75 -12.08
C SER A 37 22.92 -6.35 -11.39
N ILE A 38 22.36 -5.21 -11.77
CA ILE A 38 21.05 -4.76 -11.23
C ILE A 38 19.94 -5.73 -11.63
N SER A 39 19.94 -6.22 -12.87
CA SER A 39 18.93 -7.22 -13.30
C SER A 39 19.03 -8.53 -12.53
N GLU A 40 20.24 -8.99 -12.19
CA GLU A 40 20.46 -10.16 -11.36
C GLU A 40 20.01 -9.92 -9.91
N ASP A 41 20.31 -8.74 -9.34
CA ASP A 41 19.88 -8.38 -7.99
C ASP A 41 18.35 -8.30 -7.90
N LEU A 42 17.67 -7.73 -8.90
CA LEU A 42 16.21 -7.70 -8.98
C LEU A 42 15.59 -9.08 -9.06
N LYS A 43 16.25 -10.04 -9.70
CA LYS A 43 15.84 -11.44 -9.71
C LYS A 43 15.87 -12.02 -8.29
N ASN A 44 16.95 -11.80 -7.55
CA ASN A 44 17.06 -12.24 -6.16
C ASN A 44 15.98 -11.58 -5.27
N VAL A 45 15.73 -10.27 -5.43
CA VAL A 45 14.65 -9.58 -4.72
C VAL A 45 13.29 -10.20 -5.04
N SER A 46 13.02 -10.52 -6.31
CA SER A 46 11.78 -11.18 -6.72
C SER A 46 11.59 -12.54 -6.08
N GLU A 47 12.65 -13.35 -6.02
CA GLU A 47 12.65 -14.66 -5.37
C GLU A 47 12.37 -14.53 -3.86
N ILE A 48 12.97 -13.56 -3.18
CA ILE A 48 12.72 -13.29 -1.75
C ILE A 48 11.26 -12.87 -1.54
N CYS A 49 10.76 -11.92 -2.33
CA CYS A 49 9.38 -11.46 -2.20
C CYS A 49 8.37 -12.60 -2.38
N LYS A 50 8.64 -13.50 -3.34
CA LYS A 50 7.80 -14.67 -3.60
C LYS A 50 7.89 -15.70 -2.47
N ALA A 51 9.10 -16.03 -2.00
CA ALA A 51 9.32 -17.02 -0.96
C ALA A 51 8.72 -16.60 0.40
N MET A 52 8.68 -15.30 0.67
CA MET A 52 8.14 -14.71 1.90
C MET A 52 6.69 -14.21 1.76
N GLU A 53 6.05 -14.45 0.62
CA GLU A 53 4.68 -14.01 0.31
C GLU A 53 4.44 -12.51 0.56
N LEU A 54 5.46 -11.68 0.27
CA LEU A 54 5.36 -10.23 0.46
C LEU A 54 4.65 -9.54 -0.71
N GLY A 55 4.82 -10.08 -1.91
CA GLY A 55 4.33 -9.49 -3.15
C GLY A 55 5.12 -9.96 -4.36
N SER A 56 4.98 -9.23 -5.45
CA SER A 56 5.69 -9.50 -6.70
C SER A 56 6.52 -8.31 -7.17
N ILE A 57 7.63 -8.61 -7.84
CA ILE A 57 8.40 -7.62 -8.58
C ILE A 57 7.96 -7.70 -10.05
N GLU A 58 7.33 -6.65 -10.53
CA GLU A 58 6.90 -6.54 -11.93
C GLU A 58 7.86 -5.67 -12.72
N THR A 59 8.21 -6.12 -13.91
CA THR A 59 9.10 -5.39 -14.84
C THR A 59 8.36 -5.07 -16.12
N THR A 60 8.34 -3.80 -16.49
CA THR A 60 7.78 -3.32 -17.76
C THR A 60 8.93 -2.99 -18.70
N PRO A 61 9.00 -3.59 -19.91
CA PRO A 61 10.04 -3.27 -20.90
C PRO A 61 9.74 -1.93 -21.62
N GLY A 62 10.76 -1.37 -22.26
CA GLY A 62 10.66 -0.18 -23.11
C GLY A 62 11.25 1.09 -22.52
N ALA A 63 11.16 2.20 -23.26
CA ALA A 63 11.77 3.49 -22.89
C ALA A 63 11.16 4.11 -21.64
N GLY A 64 9.86 3.91 -21.41
CA GLY A 64 9.16 4.30 -20.17
C GLY A 64 9.03 3.16 -19.16
N GLY A 65 9.72 2.03 -19.42
CA GLY A 65 9.65 0.84 -18.59
C GLY A 65 10.47 0.98 -17.30
N GLY A 66 10.29 -0.01 -16.44
CA GLY A 66 10.97 -0.04 -15.16
C GLY A 66 10.57 -1.24 -14.33
N VAL A 67 10.79 -1.14 -13.05
CA VAL A 67 10.48 -2.16 -12.07
C VAL A 67 9.65 -1.55 -10.94
N LYS A 68 8.64 -2.27 -10.48
CA LYS A 68 7.82 -1.89 -9.32
C LYS A 68 7.59 -3.10 -8.42
N PHE A 69 7.34 -2.84 -7.16
CA PHE A 69 6.85 -3.83 -6.20
C PHE A 69 5.32 -3.73 -6.12
N VAL A 70 4.65 -4.86 -6.28
CA VAL A 70 3.20 -4.99 -6.09
C VAL A 70 2.98 -5.78 -4.81
N PRO A 71 2.44 -5.15 -3.75
CA PRO A 71 2.20 -5.83 -2.48
C PRO A 71 1.11 -6.90 -2.61
N TYR A 72 1.22 -7.94 -1.78
CA TYR A 72 0.27 -9.04 -1.75
C TYR A 72 -0.12 -9.37 -0.31
N ILE A 73 -1.34 -9.81 -0.13
CA ILE A 73 -1.83 -10.43 1.10
C ILE A 73 -2.52 -11.74 0.75
N SER A 74 -2.17 -12.85 1.41
CA SER A 74 -2.74 -14.17 1.15
C SER A 74 -4.20 -14.28 1.64
N ASP A 75 -4.95 -15.23 1.08
CA ASP A 75 -6.33 -15.50 1.52
C ASP A 75 -6.40 -15.93 2.99
N GLU A 76 -5.37 -16.62 3.47
CA GLU A 76 -5.26 -17.01 4.87
C GLU A 76 -5.15 -15.78 5.77
N LYS A 77 -4.21 -14.87 5.50
CA LYS A 77 -4.05 -13.62 6.25
C LYS A 77 -5.29 -12.71 6.17
N VAL A 78 -6.03 -12.75 5.06
CA VAL A 78 -7.33 -12.05 4.94
C VAL A 78 -8.36 -12.64 5.89
N ARG A 79 -8.47 -13.98 5.95
CA ARG A 79 -9.41 -14.65 6.88
C ARG A 79 -9.06 -14.38 8.34
N GLU A 80 -7.78 -14.53 8.70
CA GLU A 80 -7.29 -14.20 10.06
C GLU A 80 -7.66 -12.78 10.48
N LEU A 81 -7.43 -11.81 9.59
CA LEU A 81 -7.80 -10.42 9.85
C LEU A 81 -9.31 -10.24 10.03
N GLN A 82 -10.12 -10.90 9.20
CA GLN A 82 -11.59 -10.83 9.29
C GLN A 82 -12.09 -11.42 10.60
N GLU A 83 -11.56 -12.57 11.02
CA GLU A 83 -11.90 -13.23 12.29
C GLU A 83 -11.51 -12.33 13.48
N GLU A 84 -10.28 -11.81 13.50
CA GLU A 84 -9.81 -10.88 14.52
C GLU A 84 -10.72 -9.64 14.63
N LEU A 85 -11.08 -9.03 13.51
CA LEU A 85 -11.96 -7.86 13.51
C LEU A 85 -13.37 -8.20 13.95
N CYS A 86 -13.93 -9.33 13.54
CA CYS A 86 -15.23 -9.80 13.98
C CYS A 86 -15.26 -10.03 15.50
N ASP A 87 -14.23 -10.65 16.05
CA ASP A 87 -14.15 -10.90 17.50
C ASP A 87 -14.05 -9.59 18.29
N ARG A 88 -13.22 -8.65 17.84
CA ARG A 88 -13.15 -7.31 18.43
C ARG A 88 -14.49 -6.57 18.38
N LEU A 89 -15.24 -6.70 17.28
CA LEU A 89 -16.53 -6.00 17.08
C LEU A 89 -17.71 -6.65 17.84
N ARG A 90 -17.61 -7.92 18.22
CA ARG A 90 -18.63 -8.63 19.01
C ARG A 90 -18.71 -8.20 20.47
N ASP A 91 -17.70 -7.50 20.96
CA ASP A 91 -17.69 -7.02 22.34
C ASP A 91 -18.83 -6.02 22.57
N LYS A 92 -19.78 -6.40 23.44
CA LYS A 92 -20.95 -5.59 23.78
C LYS A 92 -20.59 -4.26 24.43
N SER A 93 -19.42 -4.13 25.05
CA SER A 93 -18.94 -2.87 25.63
C SER A 93 -18.74 -1.77 24.59
N ARG A 94 -18.65 -2.14 23.30
CA ARG A 94 -18.52 -1.20 22.17
C ARG A 94 -19.82 -0.50 21.79
N ILE A 95 -20.96 -0.96 22.33
CA ILE A 95 -22.26 -0.35 22.02
C ILE A 95 -22.44 0.90 22.88
N LEU A 96 -22.42 2.04 22.19
CA LEU A 96 -22.63 3.36 22.80
C LEU A 96 -24.13 3.71 22.86
N GLY A 97 -24.48 4.77 23.62
CA GLY A 97 -25.81 5.31 23.63
C GLY A 97 -26.35 5.61 22.23
N GLY A 98 -27.63 5.29 21.98
CA GLY A 98 -28.25 5.44 20.67
C GLY A 98 -27.94 4.33 19.66
N GLY A 99 -27.33 3.22 20.11
CA GLY A 99 -27.02 2.06 19.23
C GLY A 99 -25.81 2.22 18.32
N PHE A 100 -24.96 3.22 18.56
CA PHE A 100 -23.72 3.41 17.82
C PHE A 100 -22.64 2.42 18.28
N LEU A 101 -21.86 1.94 17.33
CA LEU A 101 -20.72 1.06 17.59
C LEU A 101 -19.42 1.88 17.69
N TYR A 102 -18.69 1.74 18.80
CA TYR A 102 -17.36 2.32 18.94
C TYR A 102 -16.33 1.54 18.09
N THR A 103 -15.74 2.22 17.15
CA THR A 103 -14.76 1.64 16.21
C THR A 103 -13.49 2.47 16.06
N SER A 104 -13.37 3.59 16.79
CA SER A 104 -12.27 4.53 16.59
C SER A 104 -10.91 3.91 16.94
N ASP A 105 -10.84 3.06 17.95
CA ASP A 105 -9.63 2.30 18.32
C ASP A 105 -9.15 1.34 17.23
N ILE A 106 -10.06 0.83 16.38
CA ILE A 106 -9.74 -0.01 15.24
C ILE A 106 -9.31 0.85 14.05
N MET A 107 -10.08 1.90 13.77
CA MET A 107 -9.91 2.74 12.58
C MET A 107 -8.71 3.69 12.67
N PHE A 108 -8.15 3.91 13.85
CA PHE A 108 -6.96 4.73 14.08
C PHE A 108 -5.76 3.92 14.60
N ASP A 109 -5.89 2.59 14.71
CA ASP A 109 -4.74 1.72 14.94
C ASP A 109 -3.98 1.48 13.62
N ALA A 110 -2.77 2.04 13.52
CA ALA A 110 -1.97 2.03 12.30
C ALA A 110 -1.68 0.60 11.79
N TYR A 111 -1.45 -0.35 12.69
CA TYR A 111 -1.18 -1.74 12.32
C TYR A 111 -2.43 -2.40 11.71
N THR A 112 -3.57 -2.29 12.37
CA THR A 112 -4.85 -2.82 11.87
C THR A 112 -5.22 -2.16 10.54
N VAL A 113 -5.12 -0.83 10.46
CA VAL A 113 -5.43 -0.05 9.25
C VAL A 113 -4.54 -0.46 8.07
N SER A 114 -3.25 -0.71 8.28
CA SER A 114 -2.35 -1.14 7.21
C SER A 114 -2.74 -2.52 6.65
N ARG A 115 -3.16 -3.46 7.50
CA ARG A 115 -3.65 -4.79 7.09
C ARG A 115 -4.98 -4.70 6.32
N VAL A 116 -5.91 -3.89 6.80
CA VAL A 116 -7.18 -3.63 6.11
C VAL A 116 -6.92 -2.99 4.75
N ALA A 117 -6.03 -2.00 4.68
CA ALA A 117 -5.65 -1.36 3.43
C ALA A 117 -5.01 -2.32 2.43
N ALA A 118 -4.23 -3.30 2.89
CA ALA A 118 -3.67 -4.35 2.02
C ALA A 118 -4.76 -5.19 1.36
N VAL A 119 -5.86 -5.49 2.08
CA VAL A 119 -7.03 -6.18 1.50
C VAL A 119 -7.70 -5.33 0.42
N PHE A 120 -7.90 -4.03 0.69
CA PHE A 120 -8.45 -3.10 -0.31
C PHE A 120 -7.52 -2.95 -1.51
N ALA A 121 -6.22 -2.77 -1.28
CA ALA A 121 -5.25 -2.67 -2.37
C ALA A 121 -5.27 -3.90 -3.27
N ARG A 122 -5.26 -5.12 -2.70
CA ARG A 122 -5.41 -6.37 -3.46
C ARG A 122 -6.71 -6.41 -4.27
N LYS A 123 -7.82 -5.98 -3.68
CA LYS A 123 -9.13 -5.99 -4.34
C LYS A 123 -9.20 -5.03 -5.52
N PHE A 124 -8.55 -3.88 -5.42
CA PHE A 124 -8.66 -2.79 -6.39
C PHE A 124 -7.43 -2.60 -7.29
N GLN A 125 -6.37 -3.40 -7.13
CA GLN A 125 -5.11 -3.25 -7.91
C GLN A 125 -5.31 -3.27 -9.43
N ASN A 126 -6.36 -3.92 -9.94
CA ASN A 126 -6.67 -4.05 -11.36
C ASN A 126 -7.92 -3.23 -11.77
N ALA A 127 -8.39 -2.33 -10.94
CA ALA A 127 -9.60 -1.55 -11.20
C ALA A 127 -9.40 -0.42 -12.23
N GLY A 128 -8.17 -0.10 -12.60
CA GLY A 128 -7.86 1.04 -13.48
C GLY A 128 -8.25 2.39 -12.88
N ALA A 129 -8.22 2.50 -11.54
CA ALA A 129 -8.59 3.71 -10.84
C ALA A 129 -7.50 4.78 -10.95
N ASP A 130 -7.92 6.04 -11.11
CA ASP A 130 -7.02 7.20 -11.15
C ASP A 130 -6.77 7.80 -9.76
N PHE A 131 -7.67 7.58 -8.80
CA PHE A 131 -7.57 8.07 -7.44
C PHE A 131 -8.40 7.21 -6.48
N ILE A 132 -8.10 7.32 -5.19
CA ILE A 132 -8.90 6.76 -4.11
C ILE A 132 -9.77 7.87 -3.53
N ALA A 133 -11.06 7.62 -3.35
CA ALA A 133 -11.97 8.56 -2.70
C ALA A 133 -12.49 8.02 -1.37
N THR A 134 -12.62 8.87 -0.38
CA THR A 134 -13.24 8.53 0.91
C THR A 134 -14.07 9.70 1.45
N ILE A 135 -15.05 9.36 2.28
CA ILE A 135 -15.81 10.36 3.04
C ILE A 135 -15.13 10.54 4.41
N GLU A 136 -15.03 11.79 4.88
CA GLU A 136 -14.57 12.05 6.24
C GLU A 136 -15.54 11.40 7.27
N THR A 137 -15.10 10.89 8.43
CA THR A 137 -13.80 11.08 9.07
C THR A 137 -13.07 9.73 9.18
N LYS A 138 -13.77 8.67 9.59
CA LYS A 138 -13.16 7.37 9.98
C LYS A 138 -12.58 6.58 8.81
N GLY A 139 -13.02 6.83 7.58
CA GLY A 139 -12.49 6.18 6.38
C GLY A 139 -11.12 6.70 5.96
N ILE A 140 -10.71 7.89 6.41
CA ILE A 140 -9.46 8.53 5.97
C ILE A 140 -8.22 7.67 6.20
N PRO A 141 -7.98 7.07 7.39
CA PRO A 141 -6.77 6.28 7.61
C PRO A 141 -6.65 5.09 6.66
N VAL A 142 -7.72 4.32 6.48
CA VAL A 142 -7.75 3.16 5.56
C VAL A 142 -7.55 3.62 4.12
N ALA A 143 -8.24 4.68 3.69
CA ALA A 143 -8.11 5.21 2.34
C ALA A 143 -6.70 5.75 2.06
N THR A 144 -6.07 6.43 3.04
CA THR A 144 -4.69 6.92 2.93
C THR A 144 -3.71 5.77 2.72
N MET A 145 -3.82 4.72 3.53
CA MET A 145 -2.95 3.56 3.39
C MET A 145 -3.23 2.76 2.11
N THR A 146 -4.49 2.69 1.66
CA THR A 146 -4.84 2.06 0.38
C THR A 146 -4.26 2.85 -0.79
N ALA A 147 -4.38 4.18 -0.76
CA ALA A 147 -3.82 5.08 -1.76
C ALA A 147 -2.29 4.95 -1.83
N TYR A 148 -1.62 4.89 -0.66
CA TYR A 148 -0.18 4.62 -0.57
C TYR A 148 0.20 3.28 -1.22
N LEU A 149 -0.51 2.19 -0.89
CA LEU A 149 -0.22 0.85 -1.43
C LEU A 149 -0.47 0.75 -2.94
N LEU A 150 -1.43 1.49 -3.47
CA LEU A 150 -1.75 1.53 -4.91
C LEU A 150 -0.96 2.61 -5.67
N ASN A 151 -0.22 3.48 -4.96
CA ASN A 151 0.46 4.65 -5.52
C ASN A 151 -0.50 5.58 -6.29
N LEU A 152 -1.65 5.86 -5.67
CA LEU A 152 -2.69 6.72 -6.23
C LEU A 152 -2.92 7.95 -5.34
N PRO A 153 -3.35 9.08 -5.89
CA PRO A 153 -3.77 10.23 -5.11
C PRO A 153 -5.02 9.92 -4.29
N LEU A 154 -5.18 10.60 -3.14
CA LEU A 154 -6.34 10.51 -2.27
C LEU A 154 -7.21 11.75 -2.40
N VAL A 155 -8.52 11.56 -2.57
CA VAL A 155 -9.54 12.59 -2.51
C VAL A 155 -10.40 12.38 -1.27
N VAL A 156 -10.53 13.40 -0.43
CA VAL A 156 -11.39 13.36 0.76
C VAL A 156 -12.65 14.19 0.50
N ILE A 157 -13.79 13.50 0.50
CA ILE A 157 -15.11 14.13 0.34
C ILE A 157 -15.58 14.61 1.71
N ARG A 158 -15.93 15.88 1.82
CA ARG A 158 -16.34 16.52 3.08
C ARG A 158 -17.64 17.28 2.88
N ARG A 159 -18.34 17.50 3.97
CA ARG A 159 -19.58 18.27 3.98
C ARG A 159 -19.34 19.76 3.75
N GLU A 160 -18.21 20.29 4.26
CA GLU A 160 -17.88 21.69 4.20
C GLU A 160 -16.41 21.87 3.77
N ALA A 161 -16.16 22.88 2.93
CA ALA A 161 -14.80 23.26 2.55
C ALA A 161 -14.07 23.90 3.74
N LYS A 162 -12.82 23.52 3.93
CA LYS A 162 -11.94 24.16 4.92
C LYS A 162 -11.03 25.15 4.19
N VAL A 163 -11.00 26.37 4.67
CA VAL A 163 -10.20 27.47 4.09
C VAL A 163 -8.72 27.13 3.94
N SER A 164 -8.22 26.24 4.80
CA SER A 164 -6.81 25.81 4.81
C SER A 164 -6.44 24.76 3.76
N GLU A 165 -7.39 24.24 3.00
CA GLU A 165 -7.14 23.10 2.10
C GLU A 165 -7.04 23.45 0.61
N GLY A 166 -6.98 24.74 0.27
CA GLY A 166 -6.80 25.21 -1.11
C GLY A 166 -8.04 25.07 -1.98
N SER A 167 -7.86 24.77 -3.27
CA SER A 167 -8.98 24.68 -4.23
C SER A 167 -9.88 23.49 -3.90
N THR A 168 -11.13 23.75 -3.61
CA THR A 168 -12.18 22.75 -3.41
C THR A 168 -13.15 22.77 -4.57
N VAL A 169 -13.67 21.62 -4.97
CA VAL A 169 -14.78 21.52 -5.92
C VAL A 169 -16.04 21.26 -5.08
N SER A 170 -16.97 22.20 -5.11
CA SER A 170 -18.31 22.04 -4.56
C SER A 170 -19.23 21.45 -5.62
N ILE A 171 -19.96 20.43 -5.25
CA ILE A 171 -20.96 19.77 -6.10
C ILE A 171 -22.35 20.13 -5.57
#